data_ba3ac7beb2010ec87a8fc3f97ea009b4
#
_entry.id   ba3ac7beb2010ec87a8fc3f97ea009b4
#
_cell.length_a   1.000
_cell.length_b   1.000
_cell.length_c   1.000
_cell.angle_alpha   90.00
_cell.angle_beta   90.00
_cell.angle_gamma   90.00
#
_symmetry.space_group_name_H-M   'P 1'
#
loop_
_entity.id
_entity.type
_entity.pdbx_description
1 polymer ?
#
loop_
_entity_poly.entity_id
_entity_poly.type
_entity_poly.pdbx_seq_one_letter_code
_entity_poly.pdbx_strand_id
1 'polypeptide(L)'
;MNIDELRERLDALFPQLVDELSQLVAIPSVSSDPSHAMDVERSAEHIRSRFEALGLDAQIHSVTTPEGVQGKPAILARSPHIEGAPTVLLYAHHDVQPTGDLARWHSDPWTTVVKGDRIYGRGTSDDGAGIIVHLGSLSLLGKDLGANVVVYIEGEEEIGSPSFTHFLETYRDQLEADVIIVTDSDNWKPGEPAVTTSLRGNCAFTVDLTVADHAVHSGMFGGPMIDAPTCAALLIASLYDQDGNIVVEGLGGDDHAEVDWPEDEFRAASGMLDQVRLAGSGDLAARTWTKPSVSLIGFDTTSVANSSNTIIPHVRFRLSMRTVPGVDPRQAMDAIEKHLREHAPFGARIEISDRDLGPGYLADVDSPVSHLVKQALTDAWGVQAVNIGVGGSIPFISEFQETFPHAQVVVTGVEDPLTNAHSEDESQSLPDLKNAVLAEALVLSRLAEK
;
A
#
# COMPACT_ATOMS: atom_id res chain seq x y z
N MET A 1 0.90 31.64 -5.51
CA MET A 1 0.84 31.65 -7.01
C MET A 1 -0.59 31.46 -7.47
N ASN A 2 -1.02 32.09 -8.60
CA ASN A 2 -2.39 31.92 -9.12
C ASN A 2 -2.54 30.55 -9.80
N ILE A 3 -3.62 29.82 -9.47
CA ILE A 3 -3.89 28.48 -10.01
C ILE A 3 -4.08 28.48 -11.54
N ASP A 4 -4.68 29.52 -12.10
CA ASP A 4 -4.89 29.65 -13.55
C ASP A 4 -3.57 29.76 -14.30
N GLU A 5 -2.61 30.51 -13.74
CA GLU A 5 -1.25 30.64 -14.29
C GLU A 5 -0.52 29.29 -14.24
N LEU A 6 -0.65 28.55 -13.13
CA LEU A 6 -0.09 27.19 -13.02
C LEU A 6 -0.70 26.25 -14.06
N ARG A 7 -2.01 26.31 -14.29
CA ARG A 7 -2.70 25.51 -15.31
C ARG A 7 -2.17 25.79 -16.71
N GLU A 8 -2.03 27.06 -17.10
CA GLU A 8 -1.50 27.44 -18.41
C GLU A 8 -0.05 26.94 -18.61
N ARG A 9 0.79 27.08 -17.58
CA ARG A 9 2.17 26.56 -17.62
C ARG A 9 2.19 25.03 -17.72
N LEU A 10 1.31 24.36 -16.98
CA LEU A 10 1.20 22.89 -17.01
C LEU A 10 0.68 22.39 -18.37
N ASP A 11 -0.28 23.10 -19.01
CA ASP A 11 -0.76 22.74 -20.35
C ASP A 11 0.38 22.71 -21.37
N ALA A 12 1.34 23.63 -21.26
CA ALA A 12 2.52 23.66 -22.11
C ALA A 12 3.57 22.61 -21.77
N LEU A 13 3.68 22.23 -20.48
CA LEU A 13 4.67 21.28 -19.97
C LEU A 13 4.21 19.83 -20.15
N PHE A 14 2.92 19.56 -20.02
CA PHE A 14 2.34 18.20 -19.90
C PHE A 14 2.74 17.23 -21.02
N PRO A 15 2.80 17.63 -22.32
CA PRO A 15 3.29 16.72 -23.35
C PRO A 15 4.72 16.20 -23.10
N GLN A 16 5.60 17.00 -22.49
CA GLN A 16 6.95 16.58 -22.15
C GLN A 16 6.95 15.59 -20.96
N LEU A 17 6.03 15.77 -20.01
CA LEU A 17 5.88 14.83 -18.89
C LEU A 17 5.36 13.46 -19.36
N VAL A 18 4.46 13.43 -20.33
CA VAL A 18 3.99 12.17 -20.95
C VAL A 18 5.13 11.47 -21.71
N ASP A 19 5.96 12.25 -22.43
CA ASP A 19 7.14 11.69 -23.10
C ASP A 19 8.14 11.14 -22.07
N GLU A 20 8.31 11.81 -20.94
CA GLU A 20 9.20 11.37 -19.85
C GLU A 20 8.70 10.06 -19.24
N LEU A 21 7.39 9.95 -18.95
CA LEU A 21 6.78 8.70 -18.50
C LEU A 21 7.04 7.57 -19.50
N SER A 22 6.91 7.86 -20.80
CA SER A 22 7.18 6.87 -21.85
C SER A 22 8.63 6.42 -21.88
N GLN A 23 9.59 7.30 -21.56
CA GLN A 23 11.00 6.96 -21.44
C GLN A 23 11.29 6.10 -20.21
N LEU A 24 10.63 6.34 -19.09
CA LEU A 24 10.72 5.51 -17.88
C LEU A 24 10.19 4.09 -18.16
N VAL A 25 8.99 3.98 -18.71
CA VAL A 25 8.36 2.69 -19.07
C VAL A 25 9.22 1.86 -20.05
N ALA A 26 9.98 2.51 -20.93
CA ALA A 26 10.89 1.81 -21.84
C ALA A 26 12.11 1.16 -21.14
N ILE A 27 12.26 1.37 -19.82
CA ILE A 27 13.33 0.76 -19.02
C ILE A 27 12.68 -0.32 -18.13
N PRO A 28 12.83 -1.63 -18.44
CA PRO A 28 12.20 -2.71 -17.68
C PRO A 28 12.89 -2.92 -16.32
N SER A 29 12.67 -2.01 -15.38
CA SER A 29 13.30 -1.97 -14.06
C SER A 29 12.69 -2.99 -13.08
N VAL A 30 12.57 -4.26 -13.50
CA VAL A 30 11.99 -5.34 -12.70
C VAL A 30 12.96 -5.75 -11.59
N SER A 31 12.74 -5.28 -10.37
CA SER A 31 13.62 -5.49 -9.21
C SER A 31 13.70 -6.95 -8.76
N SER A 32 12.62 -7.71 -8.95
CA SER A 32 12.53 -9.13 -8.57
C SER A 32 13.31 -10.08 -9.49
N ASP A 33 13.69 -9.64 -10.70
CA ASP A 33 14.42 -10.46 -11.66
C ASP A 33 15.89 -10.02 -11.77
N PRO A 34 16.87 -10.86 -11.35
CA PRO A 34 18.29 -10.54 -11.46
C PRO A 34 18.78 -10.24 -12.91
N SER A 35 18.08 -10.70 -13.93
CA SER A 35 18.44 -10.40 -15.33
C SER A 35 18.20 -8.93 -15.70
N HIS A 36 17.35 -8.22 -14.96
CA HIS A 36 17.04 -6.81 -15.09
C HIS A 36 17.85 -5.89 -14.15
N ALA A 37 18.87 -6.41 -13.45
CA ALA A 37 19.67 -5.59 -12.51
C ALA A 37 20.26 -4.33 -13.16
N MET A 38 20.75 -4.44 -14.41
CA MET A 38 21.26 -3.29 -15.17
C MET A 38 20.16 -2.32 -15.62
N ASP A 39 18.93 -2.79 -15.74
CA ASP A 39 17.77 -1.95 -16.08
C ASP A 39 17.35 -1.13 -14.87
N VAL A 40 17.38 -1.72 -13.67
CA VAL A 40 17.17 -1.00 -12.40
C VAL A 40 18.23 0.11 -12.22
N GLU A 41 19.51 -0.18 -12.50
CA GLU A 41 20.56 0.84 -12.49
C GLU A 41 20.32 1.94 -13.55
N ARG A 42 19.90 1.56 -14.77
CA ARG A 42 19.57 2.53 -15.83
C ARG A 42 18.39 3.43 -15.45
N SER A 43 17.34 2.87 -14.83
CA SER A 43 16.20 3.62 -14.35
C SER A 43 16.63 4.65 -13.30
N ALA A 44 17.44 4.23 -12.31
CA ALA A 44 17.97 5.13 -11.30
C ALA A 44 18.80 6.28 -11.93
N GLU A 45 19.69 5.99 -12.88
CA GLU A 45 20.52 7.01 -13.54
C GLU A 45 19.68 7.95 -14.41
N HIS A 46 18.66 7.43 -15.09
CA HIS A 46 17.73 8.26 -15.85
C HIS A 46 17.03 9.28 -14.94
N ILE A 47 16.43 8.83 -13.84
CA ILE A 47 15.70 9.67 -12.88
C ILE A 47 16.64 10.68 -12.20
N ARG A 48 17.82 10.23 -11.74
CA ARG A 48 18.84 11.12 -11.18
C ARG A 48 19.13 12.28 -12.10
N SER A 49 19.34 11.99 -13.40
CA SER A 49 19.67 13.03 -14.39
C SER A 49 18.55 14.03 -14.60
N ARG A 50 17.28 13.62 -14.39
CA ARG A 50 16.12 14.51 -14.51
C ARG A 50 16.03 15.48 -13.33
N PHE A 51 16.21 15.00 -12.10
CA PHE A 51 16.24 15.86 -10.93
C PHE A 51 17.46 16.81 -10.95
N GLU A 52 18.63 16.33 -11.42
CA GLU A 52 19.80 17.18 -11.62
C GLU A 52 19.55 18.29 -12.64
N ALA A 53 18.83 18.00 -13.73
CA ALA A 53 18.46 18.99 -14.75
C ALA A 53 17.51 20.07 -14.19
N LEU A 54 16.74 19.78 -13.14
CA LEU A 54 15.92 20.76 -12.41
C LEU A 54 16.73 21.58 -11.40
N GLY A 55 18.02 21.31 -11.25
CA GLY A 55 18.91 22.04 -10.35
C GLY A 55 19.00 21.48 -8.93
N LEU A 56 18.51 20.25 -8.70
CA LEU A 56 18.69 19.56 -7.44
C LEU A 56 20.07 18.89 -7.40
N ASP A 57 20.66 18.77 -6.21
CA ASP A 57 21.81 17.88 -5.97
C ASP A 57 21.29 16.43 -5.86
N ALA A 58 21.41 15.69 -6.95
CA ALA A 58 20.84 14.35 -7.10
C ALA A 58 21.94 13.28 -7.15
N GLN A 59 21.86 12.30 -6.25
CA GLN A 59 22.83 11.23 -6.10
C GLN A 59 22.12 9.87 -6.04
N ILE A 60 22.82 8.82 -6.50
CA ILE A 60 22.36 7.43 -6.38
C ILE A 60 23.06 6.81 -5.18
N HIS A 61 22.30 6.16 -4.34
CA HIS A 61 22.76 5.47 -3.16
C HIS A 61 22.24 4.03 -3.12
N SER A 62 23.02 3.16 -2.48
CA SER A 62 22.60 1.82 -2.09
C SER A 62 23.20 1.53 -0.72
N VAL A 63 22.48 0.81 0.11
CA VAL A 63 22.95 0.38 1.44
C VAL A 63 23.06 -1.13 1.47
N THR A 64 23.92 -1.64 2.34
CA THR A 64 23.96 -3.08 2.66
C THR A 64 23.48 -3.25 4.09
N THR A 65 22.43 -4.02 4.29
CA THR A 65 21.89 -4.24 5.64
C THR A 65 22.88 -5.00 6.53
N PRO A 66 22.71 -4.95 7.85
CA PRO A 66 23.55 -5.72 8.78
C PRO A 66 23.54 -7.23 8.51
N GLU A 67 22.47 -7.75 7.92
CA GLU A 67 22.30 -9.16 7.51
C GLU A 67 23.00 -9.47 6.18
N GLY A 68 23.56 -8.46 5.51
CA GLY A 68 24.28 -8.59 4.25
C GLY A 68 23.40 -8.53 3.00
N VAL A 69 22.17 -8.04 3.11
CA VAL A 69 21.30 -7.79 1.94
C VAL A 69 21.77 -6.50 1.26
N GLN A 70 22.10 -6.60 -0.02
CA GLN A 70 22.46 -5.45 -0.84
C GLN A 70 21.19 -4.80 -1.38
N GLY A 71 20.90 -3.57 -0.95
CA GLY A 71 19.78 -2.78 -1.45
C GLY A 71 19.98 -2.36 -2.91
N LYS A 72 18.89 -2.15 -3.60
CA LYS A 72 18.87 -1.64 -4.97
C LYS A 72 19.24 -0.15 -5.00
N PRO A 73 19.64 0.39 -6.18
CA PRO A 73 19.93 1.82 -6.30
C PRO A 73 18.69 2.66 -6.03
N ALA A 74 18.83 3.64 -5.16
CA ALA A 74 17.81 4.65 -4.86
C ALA A 74 18.35 6.05 -5.12
N ILE A 75 17.49 6.98 -5.49
CA ILE A 75 17.84 8.37 -5.76
C ILE A 75 17.50 9.21 -4.54
N LEU A 76 18.50 9.98 -4.07
CA LEU A 76 18.34 11.04 -3.10
C LEU A 76 18.69 12.36 -3.78
N ALA A 77 17.73 13.27 -3.89
CA ALA A 77 17.94 14.57 -4.48
C ALA A 77 17.47 15.69 -3.55
N ARG A 78 18.16 16.82 -3.55
CA ARG A 78 17.87 17.96 -2.65
C ARG A 78 17.87 19.26 -3.41
N SER A 79 16.85 20.10 -3.17
CA SER A 79 16.83 21.47 -3.66
C SER A 79 17.89 22.34 -2.97
N PRO A 80 18.27 23.48 -3.55
CA PRO A 80 19.03 24.48 -2.82
C PRO A 80 18.30 24.90 -1.55
N HIS A 81 19.04 25.03 -0.44
CA HIS A 81 18.46 25.33 0.86
C HIS A 81 17.89 26.76 0.93
N ILE A 82 16.68 26.87 1.45
CA ILE A 82 15.95 28.11 1.74
C ILE A 82 15.82 28.22 3.25
N GLU A 83 16.48 29.21 3.85
CA GLU A 83 16.47 29.39 5.31
C GLU A 83 15.07 29.71 5.84
N GLY A 84 14.61 28.96 6.85
CA GLY A 84 13.31 29.13 7.49
C GLY A 84 12.12 28.57 6.71
N ALA A 85 12.33 28.01 5.53
CA ALA A 85 11.27 27.34 4.77
C ALA A 85 11.06 25.90 5.32
N PRO A 86 9.82 25.37 5.25
CA PRO A 86 9.55 23.98 5.60
C PRO A 86 10.28 23.04 4.64
N THR A 87 10.61 21.83 5.13
CA THR A 87 11.18 20.77 4.31
C THR A 87 10.12 19.75 3.97
N VAL A 88 10.00 19.41 2.69
CA VAL A 88 9.07 18.40 2.16
C VAL A 88 9.87 17.29 1.52
N LEU A 89 9.64 16.05 1.97
CA LEU A 89 10.15 14.85 1.33
C LEU A 89 9.10 14.33 0.35
N LEU A 90 9.51 14.10 -0.89
CA LEU A 90 8.72 13.53 -1.97
C LEU A 90 9.20 12.09 -2.19
N TYR A 91 8.31 11.12 -2.01
CA TYR A 91 8.61 9.70 -2.16
C TYR A 91 7.83 9.07 -3.31
N ALA A 92 8.53 8.26 -4.08
CA ALA A 92 8.03 7.36 -5.11
C ALA A 92 9.01 6.18 -5.28
N HIS A 93 8.68 5.19 -6.11
CA HIS A 93 9.62 4.13 -6.46
C HIS A 93 9.80 3.98 -7.97
N HIS A 94 10.93 3.38 -8.40
CA HIS A 94 11.25 3.26 -9.83
C HIS A 94 11.40 1.83 -10.32
N ASP A 95 11.33 0.86 -9.45
CA ASP A 95 11.21 -0.53 -9.83
C ASP A 95 9.75 -0.88 -10.14
N VAL A 96 9.56 -1.94 -10.90
CA VAL A 96 8.24 -2.34 -11.38
C VAL A 96 8.06 -3.85 -11.27
N GLN A 97 6.81 -4.29 -11.19
CA GLN A 97 6.44 -5.70 -11.26
C GLN A 97 6.77 -6.34 -12.61
N PRO A 98 7.00 -7.66 -12.66
CA PRO A 98 7.05 -8.40 -13.91
C PRO A 98 5.78 -8.23 -14.74
N THR A 99 5.91 -8.33 -16.05
CA THR A 99 4.80 -8.14 -17.00
C THR A 99 3.72 -9.24 -16.97
N GLY A 100 3.97 -10.36 -16.30
CA GLY A 100 3.05 -11.49 -16.31
C GLY A 100 2.99 -12.17 -17.68
N ASP A 101 1.79 -12.58 -18.10
CA ASP A 101 1.57 -13.26 -19.39
C ASP A 101 1.48 -12.26 -20.55
N LEU A 102 2.53 -12.15 -21.35
CA LEU A 102 2.59 -11.26 -22.50
C LEU A 102 1.46 -11.47 -23.53
N ALA A 103 0.85 -12.66 -23.57
CA ALA A 103 -0.26 -12.94 -24.48
C ALA A 103 -1.56 -12.23 -24.07
N ARG A 104 -1.64 -11.74 -22.85
CA ARG A 104 -2.79 -11.00 -22.29
C ARG A 104 -2.66 -9.50 -22.43
N TRP A 105 -1.48 -8.99 -22.79
CA TRP A 105 -1.29 -7.59 -23.09
C TRP A 105 -1.81 -7.23 -24.48
N HIS A 106 -2.53 -6.12 -24.60
CA HIS A 106 -3.01 -5.61 -25.88
C HIS A 106 -1.94 -4.78 -26.64
N SER A 107 -0.85 -4.43 -25.99
CA SER A 107 0.32 -3.75 -26.55
C SER A 107 1.58 -4.23 -25.84
N ASP A 108 2.76 -3.94 -26.39
CA ASP A 108 4.03 -4.22 -25.71
C ASP A 108 4.09 -3.46 -24.38
N PRO A 109 4.27 -4.13 -23.23
CA PRO A 109 4.29 -3.48 -21.91
C PRO A 109 5.41 -2.44 -21.74
N TRP A 110 6.47 -2.53 -22.54
CA TRP A 110 7.61 -1.61 -22.49
C TRP A 110 7.56 -0.48 -23.54
N THR A 111 6.45 -0.39 -24.26
CA THR A 111 6.22 0.64 -25.28
C THR A 111 4.84 1.26 -25.04
N THR A 112 4.83 2.47 -24.49
CA THR A 112 3.56 3.13 -24.13
C THR A 112 2.65 3.36 -25.31
N VAL A 113 1.36 3.14 -25.10
CA VAL A 113 0.30 3.43 -26.09
C VAL A 113 -0.80 4.23 -25.44
N VAL A 114 -1.12 5.39 -26.02
CA VAL A 114 -2.26 6.20 -25.59
C VAL A 114 -3.53 5.75 -26.29
N LYS A 115 -4.57 5.40 -25.51
CA LYS A 115 -5.92 5.07 -26.00
C LYS A 115 -6.95 5.88 -25.23
N GLY A 116 -7.63 6.79 -25.90
CA GLY A 116 -8.54 7.73 -25.24
C GLY A 116 -7.75 8.69 -24.32
N ASP A 117 -8.10 8.68 -23.05
CA ASP A 117 -7.49 9.49 -22.01
C ASP A 117 -6.50 8.73 -21.13
N ARG A 118 -6.15 7.48 -21.48
CA ARG A 118 -5.21 6.65 -20.71
C ARG A 118 -3.96 6.29 -21.51
N ILE A 119 -2.84 6.22 -20.82
CA ILE A 119 -1.57 5.70 -21.32
C ILE A 119 -1.32 4.31 -20.72
N TYR A 120 -1.00 3.34 -21.55
CA TYR A 120 -0.83 1.92 -21.22
C TYR A 120 0.64 1.53 -21.28
N GLY A 121 1.09 0.74 -20.31
CA GLY A 121 2.42 0.16 -20.21
C GLY A 121 2.74 -0.23 -18.76
N ARG A 122 3.66 -1.15 -18.52
CA ARG A 122 4.10 -1.53 -17.18
C ARG A 122 4.85 -0.36 -16.50
N GLY A 123 4.45 0.01 -15.28
CA GLY A 123 5.03 1.14 -14.56
C GLY A 123 4.50 2.50 -15.04
N THR A 124 3.41 2.55 -15.84
CA THR A 124 2.78 3.83 -16.20
C THR A 124 2.09 4.50 -15.02
N SER A 125 1.62 3.70 -14.07
CA SER A 125 0.94 4.14 -12.86
C SER A 125 1.80 3.83 -11.63
N ASP A 126 2.15 2.61 -11.45
CA ASP A 126 2.85 2.02 -10.32
C ASP A 126 4.36 1.88 -10.60
N ASP A 127 5.27 2.81 -10.20
CA ASP A 127 4.99 4.16 -9.69
C ASP A 127 5.66 5.23 -10.59
N GLY A 128 5.73 4.96 -11.90
CA GLY A 128 6.22 5.96 -12.87
C GLY A 128 5.43 7.25 -12.83
N ALA A 129 4.11 7.17 -12.58
CA ALA A 129 3.27 8.35 -12.46
C ALA A 129 3.63 9.20 -11.25
N GLY A 130 3.93 8.62 -10.09
CA GLY A 130 4.40 9.34 -8.90
C GLY A 130 5.70 10.10 -9.18
N ILE A 131 6.66 9.46 -9.85
CA ILE A 131 7.89 10.13 -10.29
C ILE A 131 7.57 11.33 -11.19
N ILE A 132 6.63 11.18 -12.14
CA ILE A 132 6.23 12.26 -13.03
C ILE A 132 5.50 13.39 -12.29
N VAL A 133 4.73 13.08 -11.26
CA VAL A 133 4.12 14.11 -10.38
C VAL A 133 5.21 14.95 -9.73
N HIS A 134 6.22 14.34 -9.14
CA HIS A 134 7.34 15.05 -8.51
C HIS A 134 8.17 15.88 -9.51
N LEU A 135 8.55 15.30 -10.65
CA LEU A 135 9.27 16.03 -11.69
C LEU A 135 8.45 17.18 -12.27
N GLY A 136 7.16 16.95 -12.48
CA GLY A 136 6.23 17.91 -13.04
C GLY A 136 5.98 19.09 -12.12
N SER A 137 5.70 18.86 -10.85
CA SER A 137 5.43 19.88 -9.85
C SER A 137 6.66 20.79 -9.63
N LEU A 138 7.85 20.19 -9.51
CA LEU A 138 9.10 20.93 -9.38
C LEU A 138 9.44 21.72 -10.64
N SER A 139 9.22 21.15 -11.84
CA SER A 139 9.38 21.88 -13.11
C SER A 139 8.43 23.07 -13.22
N LEU A 140 7.18 22.88 -12.78
CA LEU A 140 6.13 23.88 -12.83
C LEU A 140 6.43 25.08 -11.93
N LEU A 141 6.93 24.81 -10.72
CA LEU A 141 7.31 25.84 -9.76
C LEU A 141 8.65 26.50 -10.11
N GLY A 142 9.64 25.73 -10.50
CA GLY A 142 10.95 26.25 -10.86
C GLY A 142 11.54 27.20 -9.80
N LYS A 143 11.71 28.48 -10.16
CA LYS A 143 12.26 29.50 -9.25
C LYS A 143 11.28 29.95 -8.14
N ASP A 144 10.02 29.63 -8.30
CA ASP A 144 8.95 29.97 -7.36
C ASP A 144 8.75 28.89 -6.29
N LEU A 145 9.62 27.88 -6.26
CA LEU A 145 9.67 26.87 -5.20
C LEU A 145 10.04 27.55 -3.88
N GLY A 146 9.11 27.53 -2.93
CA GLY A 146 9.27 28.21 -1.64
C GLY A 146 9.54 27.27 -0.46
N ALA A 147 9.63 25.97 -0.69
CA ALA A 147 9.95 24.94 0.30
C ALA A 147 11.33 24.33 0.02
N ASN A 148 11.98 23.81 1.05
CA ASN A 148 13.08 22.88 0.88
C ASN A 148 12.50 21.53 0.43
N VAL A 149 13.04 20.96 -0.63
CA VAL A 149 12.58 19.67 -1.15
C VAL A 149 13.69 18.64 -1.04
N VAL A 150 13.33 17.49 -0.51
CA VAL A 150 14.09 16.26 -0.55
C VAL A 150 13.30 15.27 -1.39
N VAL A 151 13.93 14.63 -2.37
CA VAL A 151 13.31 13.59 -3.19
C VAL A 151 13.99 12.28 -2.84
N TYR A 152 13.20 11.26 -2.52
CA TYR A 152 13.65 9.91 -2.32
C TYR A 152 12.87 8.97 -3.25
N ILE A 153 13.56 8.43 -4.25
CA ILE A 153 12.97 7.46 -5.18
C ILE A 153 13.63 6.10 -4.94
N GLU A 154 12.85 5.17 -4.44
CA GLU A 154 13.29 3.82 -4.08
C GLU A 154 13.39 2.91 -5.32
N GLY A 155 14.20 1.86 -5.26
CA GLY A 155 14.40 0.89 -6.35
C GLY A 155 14.09 -0.55 -5.96
N GLU A 156 13.36 -0.81 -4.87
CA GLU A 156 13.07 -2.15 -4.36
C GLU A 156 11.72 -2.28 -3.64
N GLU A 157 10.78 -1.34 -3.88
CA GLU A 157 9.45 -1.38 -3.28
C GLU A 157 8.73 -2.68 -3.63
N GLU A 158 8.76 -3.05 -4.87
CA GLU A 158 8.06 -4.20 -5.46
C GLU A 158 8.56 -5.58 -4.98
N ILE A 159 9.61 -5.58 -4.20
CA ILE A 159 10.12 -6.78 -3.49
C ILE A 159 10.05 -6.63 -1.97
N GLY A 160 9.27 -5.66 -1.48
CA GLY A 160 9.01 -5.41 -0.06
C GLY A 160 10.11 -4.63 0.64
N SER A 161 10.83 -3.78 -0.06
CA SER A 161 11.76 -2.77 0.49
C SER A 161 12.78 -3.32 1.50
N PRO A 162 13.54 -4.38 1.19
CA PRO A 162 14.33 -5.11 2.17
C PRO A 162 15.45 -4.30 2.83
N SER A 163 15.86 -3.17 2.23
CA SER A 163 16.89 -2.30 2.83
C SER A 163 16.36 -0.94 3.31
N PHE A 164 15.06 -0.70 3.22
CA PHE A 164 14.42 0.60 3.44
C PHE A 164 14.70 1.17 4.83
N THR A 165 14.42 0.43 5.92
CA THR A 165 14.69 0.88 7.29
C THR A 165 16.15 1.28 7.45
N HIS A 166 17.07 0.45 6.93
CA HIS A 166 18.51 0.74 7.02
C HIS A 166 18.92 1.94 6.17
N PHE A 167 18.26 2.17 5.03
CA PHE A 167 18.44 3.36 4.21
C PHE A 167 18.00 4.62 4.97
N LEU A 168 16.82 4.60 5.58
CA LEU A 168 16.31 5.71 6.39
C LEU A 168 17.24 6.03 7.57
N GLU A 169 17.75 5.00 8.26
CA GLU A 169 18.70 5.18 9.36
C GLU A 169 20.04 5.79 8.87
N THR A 170 20.56 5.32 7.74
CA THR A 170 21.84 5.75 7.18
C THR A 170 21.81 7.20 6.71
N TYR A 171 20.72 7.59 6.08
CA TYR A 171 20.55 8.93 5.49
C TYR A 171 19.59 9.82 6.27
N ARG A 172 19.33 9.50 7.55
CA ARG A 172 18.35 10.17 8.41
C ARG A 172 18.42 11.69 8.33
N ASP A 173 19.62 12.27 8.53
CA ASP A 173 19.82 13.73 8.53
C ASP A 173 19.55 14.37 7.17
N GLN A 174 19.60 13.59 6.10
CA GLN A 174 19.34 14.07 4.74
C GLN A 174 17.88 13.93 4.33
N LEU A 175 17.15 12.99 4.96
CA LEU A 175 15.75 12.68 4.68
C LEU A 175 14.80 13.39 5.66
N GLU A 176 15.31 14.01 6.73
CA GLU A 176 14.48 14.70 7.73
C GLU A 176 13.61 15.77 7.06
N ALA A 177 12.31 15.73 7.32
CA ALA A 177 11.33 16.61 6.71
C ALA A 177 10.19 16.95 7.69
N ASP A 178 9.51 18.07 7.45
CA ASP A 178 8.28 18.45 8.17
C ASP A 178 7.06 17.75 7.60
N VAL A 179 7.08 17.48 6.28
CA VAL A 179 6.02 16.80 5.54
C VAL A 179 6.63 15.74 4.62
N ILE A 180 6.05 14.56 4.60
CA ILE A 180 6.41 13.48 3.67
C ILE A 180 5.20 13.23 2.77
N ILE A 181 5.37 13.38 1.47
CA ILE A 181 4.35 13.09 0.47
C ILE A 181 4.73 11.78 -0.22
N VAL A 182 3.88 10.79 -0.07
CA VAL A 182 3.95 9.51 -0.75
C VAL A 182 2.95 9.55 -1.90
N THR A 183 3.41 9.33 -3.13
CA THR A 183 2.56 9.40 -4.33
C THR A 183 2.46 8.00 -4.96
N ASP A 184 1.98 7.05 -4.17
CA ASP A 184 1.93 5.62 -4.49
C ASP A 184 0.64 5.01 -3.90
N SER A 185 -0.51 5.57 -4.33
CA SER A 185 -1.84 5.13 -3.87
C SER A 185 -2.93 5.52 -4.87
N ASP A 186 -4.18 5.23 -4.52
CA ASP A 186 -5.35 5.40 -5.37
C ASP A 186 -6.07 6.75 -5.21
N ASN A 187 -6.67 7.21 -6.29
CA ASN A 187 -7.83 8.08 -6.26
C ASN A 187 -9.11 7.26 -6.05
N TRP A 188 -10.18 7.88 -5.57
CA TRP A 188 -11.44 7.17 -5.36
C TRP A 188 -12.01 6.60 -6.65
N LYS A 189 -12.02 7.40 -7.72
CA LYS A 189 -12.42 7.04 -9.09
C LYS A 189 -11.70 7.92 -10.09
N PRO A 190 -11.66 7.57 -11.38
CA PRO A 190 -11.20 8.49 -12.40
C PRO A 190 -11.91 9.85 -12.31
N GLY A 191 -11.15 10.93 -12.15
CA GLY A 191 -11.65 12.28 -11.99
C GLY A 191 -12.15 12.64 -10.57
N GLU A 192 -12.07 11.74 -9.59
CA GLU A 192 -12.44 11.97 -8.19
C GLU A 192 -11.23 11.77 -7.28
N PRO A 193 -10.51 12.85 -6.90
CA PRO A 193 -9.27 12.75 -6.15
C PRO A 193 -9.49 12.30 -4.72
N ALA A 194 -8.52 11.58 -4.17
CA ALA A 194 -8.55 11.13 -2.79
C ALA A 194 -7.23 11.34 -2.04
N VAL A 195 -7.35 11.37 -0.71
CA VAL A 195 -6.23 11.22 0.22
C VAL A 195 -6.40 9.88 0.92
N THR A 196 -5.38 9.05 0.90
CA THR A 196 -5.37 7.80 1.67
C THR A 196 -5.06 8.13 3.13
N THR A 197 -6.07 8.02 3.96
CA THR A 197 -5.98 8.40 5.38
C THR A 197 -5.84 7.23 6.32
N SER A 198 -6.01 6.00 5.83
CA SER A 198 -5.84 4.80 6.64
C SER A 198 -5.35 3.59 5.84
N LEU A 199 -4.46 2.82 6.46
CA LEU A 199 -4.04 1.50 6.01
C LEU A 199 -4.23 0.52 7.16
N ARG A 200 -4.80 -0.65 6.88
CA ARG A 200 -4.89 -1.70 7.90
C ARG A 200 -3.52 -2.33 8.14
N GLY A 201 -3.22 -2.62 9.40
CA GLY A 201 -2.06 -3.42 9.73
C GLY A 201 -2.27 -4.91 9.40
N ASN A 202 -1.19 -5.67 9.52
CA ASN A 202 -1.19 -7.13 9.35
C ASN A 202 -0.79 -7.83 10.64
N CYS A 203 -1.46 -8.95 10.92
CA CYS A 203 -1.12 -9.85 12.00
C CYS A 203 -1.39 -11.28 11.53
N ALA A 204 -0.35 -11.98 11.02
CA ALA A 204 -0.46 -13.35 10.60
C ALA A 204 0.29 -14.27 11.56
N PHE A 205 -0.26 -15.46 11.82
CA PHE A 205 0.30 -16.43 12.76
C PHE A 205 -0.20 -17.84 12.51
N THR A 206 0.57 -18.81 12.99
CA THR A 206 0.25 -20.23 12.90
C THR A 206 -0.29 -20.74 14.23
N VAL A 207 -1.33 -21.56 14.17
CA VAL A 207 -1.95 -22.23 15.32
C VAL A 207 -1.78 -23.73 15.18
N ASP A 208 -1.15 -24.36 16.15
CA ASP A 208 -1.11 -25.80 16.34
C ASP A 208 -2.17 -26.19 17.38
N LEU A 209 -3.18 -26.97 16.98
CA LEU A 209 -4.27 -27.41 17.86
C LEU A 209 -4.22 -28.93 18.03
N THR A 210 -4.16 -29.36 19.29
CA THR A 210 -4.02 -30.79 19.66
C THR A 210 -5.11 -31.20 20.64
N VAL A 211 -5.78 -32.32 20.36
CA VAL A 211 -6.83 -32.90 21.20
C VAL A 211 -6.44 -34.28 21.78
N ALA A 212 -5.43 -34.94 21.23
CA ALA A 212 -4.92 -36.22 21.72
C ALA A 212 -3.45 -36.43 21.33
N ASP A 213 -2.78 -37.37 21.97
CA ASP A 213 -1.38 -37.76 21.71
C ASP A 213 -1.20 -38.72 20.53
N HIS A 214 -2.27 -39.42 20.12
CA HIS A 214 -2.28 -40.30 18.95
C HIS A 214 -3.67 -40.43 18.32
N ALA A 215 -3.70 -40.90 17.09
CA ALA A 215 -4.93 -41.17 16.35
C ALA A 215 -5.64 -42.42 16.84
N VAL A 216 -6.98 -42.42 16.89
CA VAL A 216 -7.81 -43.52 17.32
C VAL A 216 -8.97 -43.78 16.37
N HIS A 217 -9.58 -44.95 16.43
CA HIS A 217 -10.71 -45.34 15.58
C HIS A 217 -11.98 -44.52 15.93
N SER A 218 -12.54 -43.79 14.97
CA SER A 218 -13.67 -42.88 15.18
C SER A 218 -14.96 -43.59 15.61
N GLY A 219 -15.19 -44.83 15.13
CA GLY A 219 -16.35 -45.62 15.52
C GLY A 219 -16.29 -46.16 16.96
N MET A 220 -15.10 -46.23 17.56
CA MET A 220 -14.93 -46.69 18.95
C MET A 220 -14.90 -45.54 19.97
N PHE A 221 -14.35 -44.41 19.59
CA PHE A 221 -14.09 -43.28 20.51
C PHE A 221 -14.85 -42.01 20.15
N GLY A 222 -15.44 -41.92 18.95
CA GLY A 222 -16.25 -40.82 18.52
C GLY A 222 -17.50 -40.62 19.37
N GLY A 223 -17.98 -39.36 19.46
CA GLY A 223 -19.04 -38.97 20.37
C GLY A 223 -18.45 -38.22 21.58
N PRO A 224 -17.86 -38.89 22.57
CA PRO A 224 -17.19 -38.17 23.67
C PRO A 224 -15.90 -37.46 23.24
N MET A 225 -15.21 -38.01 22.24
CA MET A 225 -13.97 -37.45 21.71
C MET A 225 -14.23 -36.74 20.38
N ILE A 226 -13.84 -35.48 20.29
CA ILE A 226 -13.92 -34.66 19.07
C ILE A 226 -12.55 -34.62 18.42
N ASP A 227 -12.51 -34.56 17.08
CA ASP A 227 -11.27 -34.48 16.32
C ASP A 227 -10.73 -33.02 16.25
N ALA A 228 -9.43 -32.91 16.03
CA ALA A 228 -8.77 -31.60 15.98
C ALA A 228 -9.26 -30.69 14.83
N PRO A 229 -9.55 -31.15 13.59
CA PRO A 229 -10.14 -30.31 12.56
C PRO A 229 -11.48 -29.71 12.95
N THR A 230 -12.38 -30.48 13.58
CA THR A 230 -13.66 -29.94 14.08
C THR A 230 -13.47 -28.93 15.20
N CYS A 231 -12.52 -29.18 16.13
CA CYS A 231 -12.16 -28.19 17.15
C CYS A 231 -11.61 -26.90 16.52
N ALA A 232 -10.75 -26.99 15.50
CA ALA A 232 -10.23 -25.83 14.79
C ALA A 232 -11.36 -25.03 14.10
N ALA A 233 -12.30 -25.73 13.45
CA ALA A 233 -13.46 -25.07 12.83
C ALA A 233 -14.32 -24.31 13.86
N LEU A 234 -14.58 -24.88 15.03
CA LEU A 234 -15.29 -24.22 16.13
C LEU A 234 -14.51 -23.03 16.69
N LEU A 235 -13.20 -23.16 16.82
CA LEU A 235 -12.33 -22.10 17.30
C LEU A 235 -12.30 -20.92 16.32
N ILE A 236 -12.14 -21.18 15.03
CA ILE A 236 -12.19 -20.13 13.98
C ILE A 236 -13.57 -19.48 13.96
N ALA A 237 -14.64 -20.26 14.05
CA ALA A 237 -16.01 -19.73 14.10
C ALA A 237 -16.25 -18.82 15.30
N SER A 238 -15.53 -19.01 16.43
CA SER A 238 -15.67 -18.15 17.61
C SER A 238 -15.18 -16.72 17.39
N LEU A 239 -14.41 -16.45 16.34
CA LEU A 239 -13.94 -15.12 15.97
C LEU A 239 -15.04 -14.24 15.39
N TYR A 240 -16.19 -14.82 14.99
CA TYR A 240 -17.24 -14.15 14.26
C TYR A 240 -18.58 -14.20 15.00
N ASP A 241 -19.37 -13.13 14.87
CA ASP A 241 -20.78 -13.18 15.20
C ASP A 241 -21.62 -13.77 14.05
N GLN A 242 -22.97 -13.79 14.23
CA GLN A 242 -23.89 -14.34 13.24
C GLN A 242 -23.94 -13.53 11.93
N ASP A 243 -23.53 -12.27 11.96
CA ASP A 243 -23.48 -11.37 10.82
C ASP A 243 -22.11 -11.35 10.15
N GLY A 244 -21.10 -12.01 10.76
CA GLY A 244 -19.74 -12.11 10.24
C GLY A 244 -18.82 -10.96 10.67
N ASN A 245 -19.18 -10.20 11.71
CA ASN A 245 -18.25 -9.26 12.33
C ASN A 245 -17.25 -9.99 13.22
N ILE A 246 -16.03 -9.45 13.32
CA ILE A 246 -15.03 -9.94 14.28
C ILE A 246 -15.43 -9.52 15.68
N VAL A 247 -15.47 -10.48 16.62
CA VAL A 247 -15.90 -10.28 18.02
C VAL A 247 -14.77 -10.38 19.03
N VAL A 248 -13.52 -10.20 18.59
CA VAL A 248 -12.37 -10.17 19.49
C VAL A 248 -12.37 -8.87 20.28
N GLU A 249 -12.36 -8.97 21.61
CA GLU A 249 -12.35 -7.82 22.52
C GLU A 249 -11.17 -6.87 22.21
N GLY A 250 -11.45 -5.57 22.07
CA GLY A 250 -10.44 -4.55 21.75
C GLY A 250 -10.14 -4.38 20.27
N LEU A 251 -10.71 -5.18 19.38
CA LEU A 251 -10.54 -5.08 17.93
C LEU A 251 -11.80 -4.55 17.24
N GLY A 252 -12.29 -3.41 17.69
CA GLY A 252 -13.38 -2.68 17.02
C GLY A 252 -12.86 -1.76 15.92
N GLY A 253 -13.74 -1.27 15.05
CA GLY A 253 -13.44 -0.29 14.02
C GLY A 253 -14.69 0.53 13.69
N ASP A 254 -14.54 1.57 12.87
CA ASP A 254 -15.64 2.45 12.49
C ASP A 254 -16.61 1.73 11.55
N ASP A 255 -17.90 2.02 11.71
CA ASP A 255 -18.97 1.50 10.84
C ASP A 255 -19.18 2.33 9.58
N HIS A 256 -18.58 3.52 9.50
CA HIS A 256 -18.79 4.48 8.42
C HIS A 256 -17.47 4.95 7.81
N ALA A 257 -17.51 5.21 6.51
CA ALA A 257 -16.45 5.84 5.74
C ALA A 257 -16.99 7.11 5.05
N GLU A 258 -16.11 8.02 4.61
CA GLU A 258 -16.52 9.25 3.91
C GLU A 258 -17.16 8.94 2.55
N VAL A 259 -16.72 7.86 1.91
CA VAL A 259 -17.27 7.31 0.66
C VAL A 259 -17.57 5.82 0.84
N ASP A 260 -18.49 5.28 0.07
CA ASP A 260 -18.84 3.87 0.15
C ASP A 260 -18.84 3.20 -1.22
N TRP A 261 -18.51 1.93 -1.25
CA TRP A 261 -18.56 1.10 -2.45
C TRP A 261 -20.01 0.76 -2.78
N PRO A 262 -20.48 0.98 -4.03
CA PRO A 262 -21.68 0.32 -4.50
C PRO A 262 -21.49 -1.21 -4.45
N GLU A 263 -22.50 -1.93 -3.96
CA GLU A 263 -22.40 -3.39 -3.77
C GLU A 263 -22.12 -4.13 -5.09
N ASP A 264 -22.69 -3.66 -6.19
CA ASP A 264 -22.49 -4.22 -7.52
C ASP A 264 -21.05 -4.01 -8.03
N GLU A 265 -20.44 -2.85 -7.79
CA GLU A 265 -19.03 -2.59 -8.10
C GLU A 265 -18.12 -3.50 -7.27
N PHE A 266 -18.36 -3.61 -5.95
CA PHE A 266 -17.61 -4.50 -5.07
C PHE A 266 -17.69 -5.96 -5.51
N ARG A 267 -18.89 -6.45 -5.88
CA ARG A 267 -19.11 -7.81 -6.37
C ARG A 267 -18.39 -8.05 -7.69
N ALA A 268 -18.43 -7.09 -8.60
CA ALA A 268 -17.73 -7.18 -9.88
C ALA A 268 -16.21 -7.25 -9.70
N ALA A 269 -15.65 -6.42 -8.83
CA ALA A 269 -14.22 -6.38 -8.55
C ALA A 269 -13.73 -7.63 -7.80
N SER A 270 -14.53 -8.13 -6.83
CA SER A 270 -14.15 -9.29 -6.00
C SER A 270 -14.43 -10.65 -6.64
N GLY A 271 -15.23 -10.71 -7.69
CA GLY A 271 -15.72 -11.96 -8.27
C GLY A 271 -16.65 -12.76 -7.34
N MET A 272 -17.23 -12.11 -6.34
CA MET A 272 -18.12 -12.74 -5.36
C MET A 272 -19.41 -13.23 -6.03
N LEU A 273 -19.80 -14.49 -5.75
CA LEU A 273 -21.01 -15.06 -6.34
C LEU A 273 -22.27 -14.35 -5.83
N ASP A 274 -23.25 -14.14 -6.71
CA ASP A 274 -24.49 -13.38 -6.41
C ASP A 274 -25.28 -13.90 -5.21
N GLN A 275 -25.31 -15.24 -4.99
CA GLN A 275 -26.01 -15.87 -3.90
C GLN A 275 -25.28 -15.78 -2.54
N VAL A 276 -24.02 -15.35 -2.53
CA VAL A 276 -23.25 -15.22 -1.28
C VAL A 276 -23.56 -13.86 -0.65
N ARG A 277 -24.01 -13.87 0.59
CA ARG A 277 -24.27 -12.65 1.36
C ARG A 277 -22.96 -12.02 1.82
N LEU A 278 -22.87 -10.70 1.73
CA LEU A 278 -21.78 -9.94 2.32
C LEU A 278 -21.74 -10.13 3.84
N ALA A 279 -20.54 -10.32 4.39
CA ALA A 279 -20.32 -10.45 5.82
C ALA A 279 -20.08 -9.08 6.48
N GLY A 280 -20.39 -9.00 7.77
CA GLY A 280 -20.17 -7.82 8.59
C GLY A 280 -21.26 -6.77 8.45
N SER A 281 -21.17 -5.73 9.27
CA SER A 281 -22.08 -4.58 9.32
C SER A 281 -21.35 -3.27 9.06
N GLY A 282 -22.08 -2.20 8.75
CA GLY A 282 -21.55 -0.89 8.36
C GLY A 282 -21.32 -0.79 6.85
N ASP A 283 -20.76 0.32 6.42
CA ASP A 283 -20.43 0.60 5.01
C ASP A 283 -19.44 -0.42 4.46
N LEU A 284 -19.51 -0.77 3.17
CA LEU A 284 -18.58 -1.72 2.55
C LEU A 284 -17.14 -1.20 2.61
N ALA A 285 -16.96 0.08 2.38
CA ALA A 285 -15.66 0.74 2.50
C ALA A 285 -15.13 0.62 3.95
N ALA A 286 -15.94 0.87 4.96
CA ALA A 286 -15.53 0.71 6.36
C ALA A 286 -15.12 -0.73 6.68
N ARG A 287 -15.84 -1.74 6.18
CA ARG A 287 -15.48 -3.17 6.35
C ARG A 287 -14.12 -3.52 5.72
N THR A 288 -13.74 -2.82 4.66
CA THR A 288 -12.46 -3.05 3.98
C THR A 288 -11.32 -2.20 4.49
N TRP A 289 -11.58 -1.02 5.08
CA TRP A 289 -10.55 -0.04 5.42
C TRP A 289 -10.30 0.13 6.91
N THR A 290 -11.38 0.12 7.71
CA THR A 290 -11.30 0.53 9.12
C THR A 290 -11.70 -0.57 10.10
N LYS A 291 -12.29 -1.67 9.63
CA LYS A 291 -12.66 -2.80 10.46
C LYS A 291 -11.64 -3.94 10.39
N PRO A 292 -11.49 -4.72 11.46
CA PRO A 292 -10.66 -5.92 11.41
C PRO A 292 -11.29 -6.98 10.52
N SER A 293 -10.46 -7.80 9.89
CA SER A 293 -10.88 -9.00 9.18
C SER A 293 -9.92 -10.14 9.44
N VAL A 294 -10.41 -11.38 9.42
CA VAL A 294 -9.58 -12.57 9.59
C VAL A 294 -9.80 -13.49 8.40
N SER A 295 -8.73 -14.04 7.87
CA SER A 295 -8.76 -15.05 6.80
C SER A 295 -7.98 -16.28 7.21
N LEU A 296 -8.55 -17.46 6.97
CA LEU A 296 -7.84 -18.72 7.04
C LEU A 296 -7.04 -18.90 5.74
N ILE A 297 -5.71 -18.82 5.82
CA ILE A 297 -4.83 -18.83 4.65
C ILE A 297 -4.03 -20.12 4.48
N GLY A 298 -4.12 -21.05 5.44
CA GLY A 298 -3.50 -22.37 5.37
C GLY A 298 -4.13 -23.32 6.36
N PHE A 299 -4.28 -24.61 5.98
CA PHE A 299 -4.86 -25.64 6.86
C PHE A 299 -4.28 -27.02 6.54
N ASP A 300 -3.44 -27.52 7.45
CA ASP A 300 -2.81 -28.82 7.31
C ASP A 300 -3.63 -29.89 8.04
N THR A 301 -4.24 -30.78 7.27
CA THR A 301 -4.98 -31.94 7.76
C THR A 301 -4.94 -33.06 6.74
N THR A 302 -5.50 -34.22 7.08
CA THR A 302 -5.62 -35.35 6.16
C THR A 302 -6.47 -34.97 4.94
N SER A 303 -5.93 -35.21 3.74
CA SER A 303 -6.69 -34.96 2.49
C SER A 303 -7.87 -35.94 2.36
N VAL A 304 -8.90 -35.54 1.60
CA VAL A 304 -10.07 -36.43 1.33
C VAL A 304 -9.65 -37.75 0.71
N ALA A 305 -8.65 -37.76 -0.17
CA ALA A 305 -8.14 -38.96 -0.82
C ALA A 305 -7.48 -39.95 0.16
N ASN A 306 -6.95 -39.45 1.30
CA ASN A 306 -6.30 -40.26 2.34
C ASN A 306 -7.18 -40.42 3.59
N SER A 307 -8.48 -40.07 3.49
CA SER A 307 -9.40 -40.13 4.63
C SER A 307 -9.64 -41.59 5.10
N SER A 308 -9.80 -41.74 6.41
CA SER A 308 -10.13 -43.02 7.06
C SER A 308 -11.03 -42.77 8.26
N ASN A 309 -11.62 -43.81 8.83
CA ASN A 309 -12.43 -43.72 10.05
C ASN A 309 -11.56 -43.49 11.30
N THR A 310 -10.82 -42.40 11.30
CA THR A 310 -9.84 -42.04 12.33
C THR A 310 -10.17 -40.66 12.92
N ILE A 311 -10.10 -40.56 14.25
CA ILE A 311 -10.08 -39.25 14.93
C ILE A 311 -8.69 -38.67 14.78
N ILE A 312 -8.60 -37.53 14.07
CA ILE A 312 -7.36 -36.79 13.83
C ILE A 312 -6.98 -36.04 15.11
N PRO A 313 -5.80 -36.31 15.73
CA PRO A 313 -5.45 -35.73 17.02
C PRO A 313 -4.89 -34.31 16.98
N HIS A 314 -4.41 -33.87 15.82
CA HIS A 314 -3.69 -32.63 15.66
C HIS A 314 -3.97 -32.00 14.29
N VAL A 315 -4.06 -30.66 14.23
CA VAL A 315 -4.08 -29.87 13.00
C VAL A 315 -3.22 -28.62 13.18
N ARG A 316 -2.72 -28.12 12.08
CA ARG A 316 -1.99 -26.87 11.99
C ARG A 316 -2.70 -25.96 10.99
N PHE A 317 -2.93 -24.70 11.35
CA PHE A 317 -3.56 -23.75 10.44
C PHE A 317 -2.97 -22.36 10.63
N ARG A 318 -3.06 -21.54 9.57
CA ARG A 318 -2.54 -20.18 9.57
C ARG A 318 -3.68 -19.19 9.36
N LEU A 319 -3.73 -18.21 10.24
CA LEU A 319 -4.65 -17.09 10.17
C LEU A 319 -3.89 -15.84 9.73
N SER A 320 -4.52 -15.02 8.90
CA SER A 320 -4.10 -13.67 8.58
C SER A 320 -5.23 -12.71 9.00
N MET A 321 -4.91 -11.85 9.96
CA MET A 321 -5.81 -10.80 10.44
C MET A 321 -5.35 -9.46 9.90
N ARG A 322 -6.26 -8.70 9.32
CA ARG A 322 -6.07 -7.27 9.08
C ARG A 322 -6.53 -6.52 10.32
N THR A 323 -5.63 -5.70 10.88
CA THR A 323 -5.91 -4.94 12.10
C THR A 323 -6.48 -3.57 11.77
N VAL A 324 -7.17 -2.98 12.72
CA VAL A 324 -7.69 -1.62 12.61
C VAL A 324 -6.53 -0.62 12.44
N PRO A 325 -6.66 0.41 11.56
CA PRO A 325 -5.66 1.46 11.43
C PRO A 325 -5.32 2.11 12.78
N GLY A 326 -4.04 2.42 12.99
CA GLY A 326 -3.57 3.05 14.24
C GLY A 326 -3.48 2.14 15.47
N VAL A 327 -3.85 0.87 15.36
CA VAL A 327 -3.69 -0.12 16.44
C VAL A 327 -2.31 -0.76 16.34
N ASP A 328 -1.59 -0.82 17.47
CA ASP A 328 -0.32 -1.55 17.57
C ASP A 328 -0.57 -3.05 17.24
N PRO A 329 0.11 -3.62 16.23
CA PRO A 329 -0.09 -5.00 15.82
C PRO A 329 0.24 -6.01 16.93
N ARG A 330 1.08 -5.65 17.90
CA ARG A 330 1.36 -6.48 19.09
C ARG A 330 0.14 -6.56 20.00
N GLN A 331 -0.54 -5.42 20.24
CA GLN A 331 -1.78 -5.41 21.01
C GLN A 331 -2.88 -6.19 20.32
N ALA A 332 -2.98 -6.08 19.00
CA ALA A 332 -3.93 -6.87 18.20
C ALA A 332 -3.62 -8.37 18.28
N MET A 333 -2.33 -8.75 18.23
CA MET A 333 -1.89 -10.14 18.41
C MET A 333 -2.24 -10.67 19.79
N ASP A 334 -1.97 -9.90 20.84
CA ASP A 334 -2.30 -10.29 22.23
C ASP A 334 -3.80 -10.48 22.42
N ALA A 335 -4.63 -9.61 21.83
CA ALA A 335 -6.08 -9.71 21.90
C ALA A 335 -6.61 -10.98 21.21
N ILE A 336 -6.16 -11.29 20.00
CA ILE A 336 -6.60 -12.50 19.28
C ILE A 336 -6.06 -13.76 19.94
N GLU A 337 -4.81 -13.77 20.41
CA GLU A 337 -4.25 -14.90 21.15
C GLU A 337 -5.04 -15.18 22.44
N LYS A 338 -5.38 -14.17 23.21
CA LYS A 338 -6.24 -14.27 24.40
C LYS A 338 -7.59 -14.89 24.01
N HIS A 339 -8.24 -14.37 22.96
CA HIS A 339 -9.52 -14.90 22.49
C HIS A 339 -9.44 -16.39 22.13
N LEU A 340 -8.44 -16.78 21.34
CA LEU A 340 -8.25 -18.17 20.91
C LEU A 340 -8.03 -19.11 22.12
N ARG A 341 -7.26 -18.68 23.14
CA ARG A 341 -7.02 -19.48 24.34
C ARG A 341 -8.28 -19.62 25.21
N GLU A 342 -9.04 -18.55 25.36
CA GLU A 342 -10.28 -18.55 26.16
C GLU A 342 -11.41 -19.34 25.49
N HIS A 343 -11.40 -19.41 24.15
CA HIS A 343 -12.43 -20.14 23.38
C HIS A 343 -11.96 -21.50 22.86
N ALA A 344 -10.83 -22.02 23.36
CA ALA A 344 -10.33 -23.35 22.97
C ALA A 344 -11.39 -24.43 23.22
N PRO A 345 -11.98 -25.05 22.17
CA PRO A 345 -13.08 -25.96 22.35
C PRO A 345 -12.66 -27.20 23.17
N PHE A 346 -13.48 -27.57 24.16
CA PHE A 346 -13.28 -28.74 25.02
C PHE A 346 -11.91 -28.81 25.71
N GLY A 347 -11.23 -27.68 25.88
CA GLY A 347 -9.89 -27.61 26.49
C GLY A 347 -8.77 -28.11 25.57
N ALA A 348 -8.95 -28.06 24.27
CA ALA A 348 -7.90 -28.40 23.30
C ALA A 348 -6.62 -27.55 23.57
N ARG A 349 -5.48 -28.18 23.42
CA ARG A 349 -4.18 -27.50 23.58
C ARG A 349 -3.91 -26.67 22.34
N ILE A 350 -3.58 -25.39 22.54
CA ILE A 350 -3.24 -24.45 21.47
C ILE A 350 -1.82 -23.94 21.68
N GLU A 351 -1.00 -24.00 20.63
CA GLU A 351 0.31 -23.37 20.52
C GLU A 351 0.28 -22.39 19.37
N ILE A 352 0.85 -21.17 19.55
CA ILE A 352 0.85 -20.10 18.52
C ILE A 352 2.30 -19.77 18.20
N SER A 353 2.63 -19.79 16.90
CA SER A 353 3.97 -19.59 16.36
C SER A 353 3.95 -18.76 15.07
N ASP A 354 5.12 -18.55 14.49
CA ASP A 354 5.34 -17.91 13.18
C ASP A 354 4.56 -16.60 13.02
N ARG A 355 4.69 -15.71 14.03
CA ARG A 355 4.04 -14.39 14.03
C ARG A 355 4.72 -13.47 13.02
N ASP A 356 3.90 -12.87 12.17
CA ASP A 356 4.27 -11.84 11.21
C ASP A 356 3.37 -10.64 11.45
N LEU A 357 3.96 -9.52 11.88
CA LEU A 357 3.26 -8.35 12.36
C LEU A 357 3.70 -7.12 11.56
N GLY A 358 2.75 -6.45 10.92
CA GLY A 358 2.95 -5.20 10.21
C GLY A 358 2.05 -4.10 10.77
N PRO A 359 2.58 -2.92 11.09
CA PRO A 359 1.77 -1.80 11.56
C PRO A 359 0.83 -1.30 10.46
N GLY A 360 -0.28 -0.70 10.87
CA GLY A 360 -1.15 0.06 10.00
C GLY A 360 -0.81 1.55 10.06
N TYR A 361 -1.40 2.31 9.16
CA TYR A 361 -1.27 3.76 9.12
C TYR A 361 -2.61 4.43 9.42
N LEU A 362 -2.56 5.54 10.15
CA LEU A 362 -3.71 6.43 10.37
C LEU A 362 -3.22 7.87 10.33
N ALA A 363 -3.76 8.64 9.36
CA ALA A 363 -3.44 10.05 9.21
C ALA A 363 -4.16 10.90 10.27
N ASP A 364 -3.51 11.99 10.69
CA ASP A 364 -4.20 13.09 11.38
C ASP A 364 -4.94 13.94 10.32
N VAL A 365 -6.21 13.60 10.07
CA VAL A 365 -7.04 14.27 9.07
C VAL A 365 -7.40 15.72 9.43
N ASP A 366 -7.28 16.09 10.71
CA ASP A 366 -7.57 17.42 11.23
C ASP A 366 -6.33 18.34 11.21
N SER A 367 -5.17 17.82 10.84
CA SER A 367 -3.95 18.61 10.78
C SER A 367 -4.02 19.70 9.70
N PRO A 368 -3.32 20.84 9.89
CA PRO A 368 -3.25 21.89 8.90
C PRO A 368 -2.70 21.42 7.53
N VAL A 369 -1.82 20.43 7.51
CA VAL A 369 -1.27 19.86 6.28
C VAL A 369 -2.29 19.00 5.56
N SER A 370 -3.02 18.13 6.28
CA SER A 370 -4.10 17.32 5.70
C SER A 370 -5.17 18.19 5.04
N HIS A 371 -5.61 19.24 5.73
CA HIS A 371 -6.55 20.19 5.15
C HIS A 371 -5.98 20.91 3.91
N LEU A 372 -4.69 21.32 3.93
CA LEU A 372 -4.04 21.98 2.82
C LEU A 372 -3.96 21.07 1.60
N VAL A 373 -3.55 19.80 1.78
CA VAL A 373 -3.46 18.79 0.71
C VAL A 373 -4.84 18.50 0.12
N LYS A 374 -5.84 18.25 0.97
CA LYS A 374 -7.22 17.99 0.51
C LYS A 374 -7.78 19.17 -0.28
N GLN A 375 -7.46 20.41 0.13
CA GLN A 375 -7.86 21.60 -0.61
C GLN A 375 -7.10 21.73 -1.94
N ALA A 376 -5.81 21.42 -1.98
CA ALA A 376 -5.02 21.46 -3.21
C ALA A 376 -5.53 20.46 -4.25
N LEU A 377 -5.85 19.23 -3.83
CA LEU A 377 -6.49 18.23 -4.68
C LEU A 377 -7.84 18.73 -5.20
N THR A 378 -8.70 19.25 -4.32
CA THR A 378 -10.00 19.84 -4.69
C THR A 378 -9.86 20.94 -5.75
N ASP A 379 -8.90 21.83 -5.55
CA ASP A 379 -8.65 22.94 -6.47
C ASP A 379 -8.10 22.45 -7.82
N ALA A 380 -7.25 21.44 -7.81
CA ALA A 380 -6.65 20.89 -9.03
C ALA A 380 -7.68 20.15 -9.90
N TRP A 381 -8.52 19.33 -9.31
CA TRP A 381 -9.56 18.57 -10.03
C TRP A 381 -10.84 19.39 -10.28
N GLY A 382 -11.11 20.40 -9.46
CA GLY A 382 -12.39 21.10 -9.48
C GLY A 382 -13.54 20.28 -8.92
N VAL A 383 -13.23 19.17 -8.26
CA VAL A 383 -14.14 18.27 -7.56
C VAL A 383 -13.62 18.05 -6.15
N GLN A 384 -14.50 17.98 -5.17
CA GLN A 384 -14.10 17.81 -3.77
C GLN A 384 -13.31 16.50 -3.58
N ALA A 385 -12.11 16.60 -3.03
CA ALA A 385 -11.31 15.47 -2.66
C ALA A 385 -11.93 14.75 -1.44
N VAL A 386 -11.84 13.42 -1.42
CA VAL A 386 -12.39 12.57 -0.37
C VAL A 386 -11.29 11.85 0.40
N ASN A 387 -11.58 11.41 1.61
CA ASN A 387 -10.71 10.52 2.36
C ASN A 387 -11.07 9.07 2.04
N ILE A 388 -10.06 8.28 1.72
CA ILE A 388 -10.20 6.84 1.51
C ILE A 388 -9.25 6.07 2.44
N GLY A 389 -9.44 4.76 2.50
CA GLY A 389 -8.51 3.85 3.14
C GLY A 389 -8.10 2.74 2.19
N VAL A 390 -7.03 2.04 2.51
CA VAL A 390 -6.59 0.83 1.81
C VAL A 390 -6.68 -0.37 2.74
N GLY A 391 -7.22 -1.47 2.22
CA GLY A 391 -7.42 -2.70 2.99
C GLY A 391 -6.12 -3.45 3.29
N GLY A 392 -5.04 -3.15 2.59
CA GLY A 392 -3.70 -3.67 2.79
C GLY A 392 -2.87 -2.82 3.75
N SER A 393 -1.69 -3.32 4.07
CA SER A 393 -0.63 -2.58 4.73
C SER A 393 0.43 -2.21 3.69
N ILE A 394 0.95 -1.01 3.79
CA ILE A 394 2.10 -0.53 3.03
C ILE A 394 3.20 -0.28 4.08
N PRO A 395 4.14 -1.21 4.29
CA PRO A 395 5.06 -1.17 5.43
C PRO A 395 5.90 0.10 5.51
N PHE A 396 6.42 0.59 4.39
CA PHE A 396 7.30 1.75 4.36
C PHE A 396 6.64 3.04 4.85
N ILE A 397 5.30 3.20 4.71
CA ILE A 397 4.58 4.36 5.25
C ILE A 397 4.67 4.40 6.78
N SER A 398 4.51 3.25 7.43
CA SER A 398 4.65 3.14 8.88
C SER A 398 6.09 3.35 9.32
N GLU A 399 7.06 2.88 8.53
CA GLU A 399 8.49 3.07 8.80
C GLU A 399 8.89 4.55 8.70
N PHE A 400 8.32 5.31 7.79
CA PHE A 400 8.47 6.77 7.76
C PHE A 400 7.96 7.41 9.06
N GLN A 401 6.77 7.02 9.54
CA GLN A 401 6.22 7.56 10.79
C GLN A 401 7.08 7.20 12.01
N GLU A 402 7.61 5.99 12.06
CA GLU A 402 8.50 5.55 13.15
C GLU A 402 9.85 6.27 13.11
N THR A 403 10.42 6.45 11.92
CA THR A 403 11.72 7.11 11.74
C THR A 403 11.63 8.62 11.92
N PHE A 404 10.57 9.25 11.43
CA PHE A 404 10.35 10.70 11.47
C PHE A 404 9.05 11.05 12.20
N PRO A 405 8.96 10.85 13.52
CA PRO A 405 7.72 11.00 14.28
C PRO A 405 7.17 12.42 14.34
N HIS A 406 7.94 13.42 13.91
CA HIS A 406 7.51 14.81 13.80
C HIS A 406 6.99 15.18 12.41
N ALA A 407 7.32 14.37 11.41
CA ALA A 407 6.85 14.59 10.05
C ALA A 407 5.38 14.22 9.90
N GLN A 408 4.65 15.02 9.12
CA GLN A 408 3.30 14.65 8.72
C GLN A 408 3.38 13.85 7.41
N VAL A 409 3.08 12.57 7.48
CA VAL A 409 3.01 11.71 6.29
C VAL A 409 1.65 11.90 5.63
N VAL A 410 1.67 12.17 4.34
CA VAL A 410 0.48 12.32 3.47
C VAL A 410 0.61 11.33 2.33
N VAL A 411 -0.42 10.54 2.12
CA VAL A 411 -0.47 9.54 1.05
C VAL A 411 -1.51 9.96 0.03
N THR A 412 -1.04 10.22 -1.18
CA THR A 412 -1.88 10.60 -2.32
C THR A 412 -1.66 9.64 -3.47
N GLY A 413 -2.57 9.61 -4.39
CA GLY A 413 -2.45 8.71 -5.52
C GLY A 413 -2.53 9.43 -6.84
N VAL A 414 -2.14 8.67 -7.83
CA VAL A 414 -2.42 8.92 -9.23
C VAL A 414 -3.18 7.75 -9.83
N GLU A 415 -3.14 6.59 -9.15
CA GLU A 415 -3.87 5.41 -9.53
C GLU A 415 -5.38 5.59 -9.46
N ASP A 416 -6.12 4.69 -10.04
CA ASP A 416 -7.58 4.62 -9.96
C ASP A 416 -8.03 3.16 -10.15
N PRO A 417 -9.30 2.79 -9.86
CA PRO A 417 -9.77 1.42 -9.99
C PRO A 417 -9.65 0.78 -11.39
N LEU A 418 -9.25 1.54 -12.41
CA LEU A 418 -9.02 1.05 -13.78
C LEU A 418 -7.52 0.91 -14.12
N THR A 419 -6.64 1.23 -13.18
CA THR A 419 -5.18 1.20 -13.38
C THR A 419 -4.67 -0.19 -13.72
N ASN A 420 -5.22 -1.25 -13.12
CA ASN A 420 -4.69 -2.62 -13.20
C ASN A 420 -3.22 -2.74 -12.74
N ALA A 421 -2.82 -2.03 -11.69
CA ALA A 421 -1.51 -2.22 -11.07
C ALA A 421 -1.22 -3.71 -10.81
N HIS A 422 0.03 -4.15 -10.99
CA HIS A 422 0.49 -5.55 -10.88
C HIS A 422 -0.16 -6.54 -11.88
N SER A 423 -1.03 -6.07 -12.79
CA SER A 423 -1.71 -6.92 -13.78
C SER A 423 -1.30 -6.55 -15.21
N GLU A 424 -1.83 -7.28 -16.19
CA GLU A 424 -1.64 -6.94 -17.60
C GLU A 424 -2.52 -5.74 -17.99
N ASP A 425 -2.08 -4.98 -19.02
CA ASP A 425 -2.71 -3.74 -19.47
C ASP A 425 -2.79 -2.64 -18.40
N GLU A 426 -1.77 -2.57 -17.54
CA GLU A 426 -1.61 -1.43 -16.62
C GLU A 426 -1.69 -0.12 -17.39
N SER A 427 -2.37 0.87 -16.78
CA SER A 427 -2.59 2.15 -17.43
C SER A 427 -2.79 3.30 -16.44
N GLN A 428 -2.38 4.49 -16.84
CA GLN A 428 -2.56 5.74 -16.10
C GLN A 428 -3.54 6.68 -16.80
N SER A 429 -4.49 7.26 -16.06
CA SER A 429 -5.33 8.37 -16.51
C SER A 429 -4.49 9.63 -16.73
N LEU A 430 -4.42 10.12 -17.96
CA LEU A 430 -3.68 11.36 -18.27
C LEU A 430 -4.30 12.61 -17.65
N PRO A 431 -5.64 12.77 -17.60
CA PRO A 431 -6.25 13.88 -16.87
C PRO A 431 -5.91 13.87 -15.38
N ASP A 432 -5.95 12.71 -14.73
CA ASP A 432 -5.66 12.59 -13.29
C ASP A 432 -4.17 12.80 -13.01
N LEU A 433 -3.26 12.26 -13.83
CA LEU A 433 -1.84 12.55 -13.75
C LEU A 433 -1.56 14.07 -13.84
N LYS A 434 -2.21 14.75 -14.78
CA LYS A 434 -2.06 16.20 -14.96
C LYS A 434 -2.55 16.97 -13.74
N ASN A 435 -3.70 16.58 -13.18
CA ASN A 435 -4.24 17.20 -11.99
C ASN A 435 -3.39 16.91 -10.74
N ALA A 436 -2.79 15.71 -10.64
CA ALA A 436 -1.87 15.35 -9.55
C ALA A 436 -0.61 16.25 -9.55
N VAL A 437 0.00 16.49 -10.72
CA VAL A 437 1.10 17.44 -10.88
C VAL A 437 0.71 18.83 -10.38
N LEU A 438 -0.49 19.32 -10.76
CA LEU A 438 -0.98 20.63 -10.32
C LEU A 438 -1.22 20.65 -8.80
N ALA A 439 -1.82 19.59 -8.25
CA ALA A 439 -2.12 19.52 -6.83
C ALA A 439 -0.84 19.54 -5.98
N GLU A 440 0.18 18.77 -6.35
CA GLU A 440 1.45 18.77 -5.62
C GLU A 440 2.15 20.13 -5.73
N ALA A 441 2.15 20.78 -6.91
CA ALA A 441 2.67 22.12 -7.06
C ALA A 441 1.93 23.13 -6.15
N LEU A 442 0.60 23.01 -6.01
CA LEU A 442 -0.18 23.84 -5.09
C LEU A 442 0.18 23.55 -3.63
N VAL A 443 0.40 22.29 -3.26
CA VAL A 443 0.83 21.91 -1.90
C VAL A 443 2.18 22.57 -1.59
N LEU A 444 3.18 22.35 -2.42
CA LEU A 444 4.53 22.90 -2.23
C LEU A 444 4.52 24.45 -2.16
N SER A 445 3.74 25.10 -3.02
CA SER A 445 3.59 26.56 -2.99
C SER A 445 2.93 27.06 -1.70
N ARG A 446 1.86 26.41 -1.24
CA ARG A 446 1.07 26.85 -0.08
C ARG A 446 1.72 26.53 1.26
N LEU A 447 2.52 25.48 1.34
CA LEU A 447 3.33 25.18 2.54
C LEU A 447 4.36 26.27 2.80
N ALA A 448 4.88 26.89 1.75
CA ALA A 448 5.84 27.98 1.83
C ALA A 448 5.24 29.33 2.29
N GLU A 449 3.91 29.51 2.21
CA GLU A 449 3.22 30.74 2.58
C GLU A 449 2.89 30.82 4.10
N LYS A 450 3.14 29.73 4.87
CA LYS A 450 2.89 29.65 6.31
C LYS A 450 4.15 29.88 7.13
#